data_b686d9fe9e96793c9df8c269f4554351
#
_entry.id   b686d9fe9e96793c9df8c269f4554351
#
_cell.length_a   1.000
_cell.length_b   1.000
_cell.length_c   1.000
_cell.angle_alpha   90.00
_cell.angle_beta   90.00
_cell.angle_gamma   90.00
#
_symmetry.space_group_name_H-M   'P 1'
#
loop_
_entity.id
_entity.type
_entity.pdbx_description
1 polymer ?
#
loop_
_entity_poly.entity_id
_entity_poly.type
_entity_poly.pdbx_seq_one_letter_code
_entity_poly.pdbx_strand_id
1 'polypeptide(L)'
;MSDKESNQQDGYALDLLHELLDNVSYRIILSTIESARSVGDISSQNKIPLSSTYKKIKKLTKHGLIHVARIEIDDSGKKIVFYKSKVKKMQFGIEGENLSIQFENNALLKTVGLVV
;
A
#
# COMPACT_ATOMS: atom_id res chain seq x y z
N MET A 1 -29.59 7.11 14.90
CA MET A 1 -28.45 7.09 14.00
C MET A 1 -27.81 5.73 14.00
N SER A 2 -27.68 5.16 12.85
CA SER A 2 -27.07 3.86 12.75
C SER A 2 -25.57 4.02 12.64
N ASP A 3 -24.91 3.98 13.75
CA ASP A 3 -23.48 4.23 13.76
C ASP A 3 -22.65 3.01 13.43
N LYS A 4 -23.26 1.82 13.41
CA LYS A 4 -22.52 0.59 13.22
C LYS A 4 -21.91 0.47 11.84
N GLU A 5 -22.68 0.79 10.79
CA GLU A 5 -22.16 0.72 9.42
C GLU A 5 -21.13 1.81 9.17
N SER A 6 -21.45 3.04 9.61
CA SER A 6 -20.50 4.14 9.53
C SER A 6 -19.23 3.83 10.29
N ASN A 7 -19.34 3.24 11.49
CA ASN A 7 -18.20 2.90 12.31
C ASN A 7 -17.29 1.86 11.65
N GLN A 8 -17.87 0.89 10.94
CA GLN A 8 -17.07 -0.09 10.21
C GLN A 8 -16.29 0.54 9.08
N GLN A 9 -16.93 1.43 8.32
CA GLN A 9 -16.27 2.16 7.25
C GLN A 9 -15.23 3.12 7.80
N ASP A 10 -15.58 3.84 8.86
CA ASP A 10 -14.65 4.75 9.53
C ASP A 10 -13.45 3.97 10.06
N GLY A 11 -13.69 2.81 10.66
CA GLY A 11 -12.62 1.96 11.18
C GLY A 11 -11.67 1.51 10.08
N TYR A 12 -12.22 1.08 8.95
CA TYR A 12 -11.40 0.67 7.81
C TYR A 12 -10.58 1.84 7.26
N ALA A 13 -11.22 3.00 7.08
CA ALA A 13 -10.54 4.19 6.57
C ALA A 13 -9.46 4.67 7.53
N LEU A 14 -9.72 4.61 8.83
CA LEU A 14 -8.73 4.98 9.84
C LEU A 14 -7.55 4.02 9.85
N ASP A 15 -7.81 2.72 9.73
CA ASP A 15 -6.75 1.72 9.66
C ASP A 15 -5.89 1.94 8.42
N LEU A 16 -6.52 2.21 7.29
CA LEU A 16 -5.83 2.49 6.03
C LEU A 16 -4.99 3.75 6.16
N LEU A 17 -5.55 4.81 6.73
CA LEU A 17 -4.84 6.06 6.95
C LEU A 17 -3.65 5.85 7.88
N HIS A 18 -3.83 5.12 8.97
CA HIS A 18 -2.76 4.77 9.90
C HIS A 18 -1.62 4.06 9.20
N GLU A 19 -1.95 3.08 8.35
CA GLU A 19 -0.95 2.33 7.62
C GLU A 19 -0.17 3.23 6.67
N LEU A 20 -0.86 4.14 5.99
CA LEU A 20 -0.24 5.05 5.02
C LEU A 20 0.59 6.15 5.68
N LEU A 21 0.27 6.51 6.91
CA LEU A 21 1.06 7.49 7.67
C LEU A 21 2.29 6.86 8.31
N ASP A 22 2.36 5.53 8.34
CA ASP A 22 3.56 4.84 8.80
C ASP A 22 4.70 5.10 7.81
N ASN A 23 5.83 5.57 8.35
CA ASN A 23 6.97 5.97 7.52
C ASN A 23 7.49 4.83 6.65
N VAL A 24 7.53 3.61 7.18
CA VAL A 24 8.02 2.45 6.43
C VAL A 24 7.08 2.11 5.28
N SER A 25 5.78 2.05 5.55
CA SER A 25 4.77 1.77 4.53
C SER A 25 4.79 2.81 3.41
N TYR A 26 4.88 4.07 3.77
CA TYR A 26 4.96 5.18 2.82
C TYR A 26 6.16 5.02 1.89
N ARG A 27 7.33 4.71 2.45
CA ARG A 27 8.56 4.54 1.66
C ARG A 27 8.49 3.32 0.75
N ILE A 28 7.85 2.25 1.20
CA ILE A 28 7.64 1.06 0.35
C ILE A 28 6.77 1.41 -0.85
N ILE A 29 5.67 2.12 -0.63
CA ILE A 29 4.78 2.52 -1.71
C ILE A 29 5.54 3.42 -2.69
N LEU A 30 6.24 4.43 -2.21
CA LEU A 30 7.04 5.31 -3.07
C LEU A 30 8.05 4.53 -3.92
N SER A 31 8.70 3.54 -3.33
CA SER A 31 9.71 2.73 -4.02
C SER A 31 9.15 1.91 -5.15
N THR A 32 7.86 1.60 -5.11
CA THR A 32 7.23 0.64 -6.02
C THR A 32 6.22 1.26 -6.98
N ILE A 33 6.12 2.59 -7.02
CA ILE A 33 5.20 3.27 -7.95
C ILE A 33 5.68 3.16 -9.38
N GLU A 34 6.93 3.51 -9.63
CA GLU A 34 7.46 3.56 -10.99
C GLU A 34 7.94 2.20 -11.49
N SER A 35 8.49 1.38 -10.61
CA SER A 35 9.06 0.09 -10.98
C SER A 35 8.74 -0.96 -9.93
N ALA A 36 8.51 -2.19 -10.40
CA ALA A 36 8.38 -3.32 -9.49
C ALA A 36 9.74 -3.61 -8.84
N ARG A 37 9.72 -3.95 -7.56
CA ARG A 37 10.94 -4.21 -6.79
C ARG A 37 10.78 -5.40 -5.89
N SER A 38 11.89 -6.11 -5.67
CA SER A 38 11.92 -7.22 -4.73
C SER A 38 11.98 -6.71 -3.29
N VAL A 39 11.65 -7.58 -2.34
CA VAL A 39 11.76 -7.24 -0.92
C VAL A 39 13.19 -6.85 -0.57
N GLY A 40 14.17 -7.58 -1.10
CA GLY A 40 15.58 -7.27 -0.86
C GLY A 40 15.96 -5.88 -1.36
N ASP A 41 15.50 -5.51 -2.57
CA ASP A 41 15.75 -4.18 -3.13
C ASP A 41 15.12 -3.09 -2.28
N ILE A 42 13.86 -3.28 -1.89
CA ILE A 42 13.14 -2.31 -1.07
C ILE A 42 13.87 -2.12 0.27
N SER A 43 14.24 -3.22 0.90
CA SER A 43 14.95 -3.22 2.18
C SER A 43 16.28 -2.44 2.08
N SER A 44 17.10 -2.77 1.08
CA SER A 44 18.41 -2.15 0.96
C SER A 44 18.33 -0.69 0.53
N GLN A 45 17.46 -0.36 -0.41
CA GLN A 45 17.31 1.01 -0.90
C GLN A 45 16.80 1.96 0.18
N ASN A 46 15.94 1.47 1.06
CA ASN A 46 15.33 2.29 2.11
C ASN A 46 16.00 2.14 3.47
N LYS A 47 17.01 1.28 3.55
CA LYS A 47 17.72 1.01 4.80
C LYS A 47 16.77 0.55 5.91
N ILE A 48 15.87 -0.35 5.55
CA ILE A 48 14.90 -0.94 6.47
C ILE A 48 15.30 -2.39 6.69
N PRO A 49 15.25 -2.90 7.91
CA PRO A 49 15.54 -4.32 8.16
C PRO A 49 14.65 -5.21 7.31
N LEU A 50 15.22 -6.30 6.81
CA LEU A 50 14.52 -7.21 5.89
C LEU A 50 13.25 -7.78 6.51
N SER A 51 13.30 -8.16 7.78
CA SER A 51 12.13 -8.70 8.48
C SER A 51 10.99 -7.69 8.59
N SER A 52 11.33 -6.42 8.85
CA SER A 52 10.34 -5.34 8.90
C SER A 52 9.73 -5.09 7.54
N THR A 53 10.54 -5.17 6.50
CA THR A 53 10.08 -5.00 5.11
C THR A 53 9.07 -6.08 4.74
N TYR A 54 9.37 -7.34 5.04
CA TYR A 54 8.44 -8.46 4.80
C TYR A 54 7.11 -8.26 5.50
N LYS A 55 7.14 -7.87 6.77
CA LYS A 55 5.93 -7.62 7.55
C LYS A 55 5.07 -6.54 6.92
N LYS A 56 5.68 -5.44 6.53
CA LYS A 56 4.94 -4.31 5.94
C LYS A 56 4.39 -4.66 4.57
N ILE A 57 5.15 -5.35 3.75
CA ILE A 57 4.70 -5.77 2.42
C ILE A 57 3.47 -6.69 2.56
N LYS A 58 3.50 -7.62 3.50
CA LYS A 58 2.36 -8.49 3.77
C LYS A 58 1.11 -7.68 4.12
N LYS A 59 1.27 -6.68 4.97
CA LYS A 59 0.18 -5.82 5.41
C LYS A 59 -0.36 -4.95 4.28
N LEU A 60 0.54 -4.34 3.50
CA LEU A 60 0.15 -3.52 2.36
C LEU A 60 -0.55 -4.35 1.27
N THR A 61 -0.11 -5.57 1.06
CA THR A 61 -0.77 -6.50 0.13
C THR A 61 -2.17 -6.85 0.61
N LYS A 62 -2.32 -7.08 1.90
CA LYS A 62 -3.63 -7.37 2.50
C LYS A 62 -4.59 -6.21 2.32
N HIS A 63 -4.12 -4.99 2.43
CA HIS A 63 -4.93 -3.78 2.21
C HIS A 63 -5.13 -3.45 0.72
N GLY A 64 -4.55 -4.22 -0.18
CA GLY A 64 -4.70 -3.99 -1.62
C GLY A 64 -3.90 -2.81 -2.15
N LEU A 65 -2.89 -2.36 -1.41
CA LEU A 65 -2.09 -1.19 -1.79
C LEU A 65 -0.89 -1.55 -2.67
N ILE A 66 -0.40 -2.77 -2.55
CA ILE A 66 0.64 -3.30 -3.43
C ILE A 66 0.22 -4.69 -3.90
N HIS A 67 0.84 -5.15 -4.98
CA HIS A 67 0.57 -6.47 -5.52
C HIS A 67 1.84 -7.07 -6.12
N VAL A 68 1.80 -8.38 -6.33
CA VAL A 68 2.88 -9.08 -7.02
C VAL A 68 2.82 -8.72 -8.49
N ALA A 69 3.87 -8.08 -9.01
CA ALA A 69 3.94 -7.70 -10.41
C ALA A 69 4.50 -8.83 -11.26
N ARG A 70 5.51 -9.54 -10.75
CA ARG A 70 6.10 -10.68 -11.45
C ARG A 70 6.92 -11.52 -10.48
N ILE A 71 7.25 -12.73 -10.92
CA ILE A 71 8.11 -13.65 -10.19
C ILE A 71 9.22 -14.07 -11.15
N GLU A 72 10.46 -14.03 -10.67
CA GLU A 72 11.62 -14.46 -11.44
C GLU A 72 12.35 -15.57 -10.68
N ILE A 73 13.07 -16.41 -11.42
CA ILE A 73 13.90 -17.47 -10.85
C ILE A 73 15.35 -17.06 -11.09
N ASP A 74 16.13 -17.00 -10.02
CA ASP A 74 17.55 -16.65 -10.16
C ASP A 74 18.40 -17.85 -10.62
N ASP A 75 19.68 -17.63 -10.81
CA ASP A 75 20.60 -18.67 -11.31
C ASP A 75 20.72 -19.87 -10.37
N SER A 76 20.42 -19.69 -9.10
CA SER A 76 20.45 -20.78 -8.11
C SER A 76 19.11 -21.50 -8.00
N GLY A 77 18.12 -21.10 -8.79
CA GLY A 77 16.77 -21.67 -8.74
C GLY A 77 15.87 -21.05 -7.69
N LYS A 78 16.31 -19.98 -7.07
CA LYS A 78 15.54 -19.30 -6.04
C LYS A 78 14.48 -18.38 -6.66
N LYS A 79 13.28 -18.42 -6.10
CA LYS A 79 12.18 -17.57 -6.54
C LYS A 79 12.33 -16.18 -5.95
N ILE A 80 12.25 -15.17 -6.81
CA ILE A 80 12.27 -13.76 -6.40
C ILE A 80 10.96 -13.11 -6.81
N VAL A 81 10.26 -12.54 -5.84
CA VAL A 81 8.96 -11.90 -6.06
C VAL A 81 9.17 -10.39 -6.14
N PHE A 82 8.59 -9.77 -7.16
CA PHE A 82 8.65 -8.32 -7.38
C PHE A 82 7.28 -7.73 -7.13
N TYR A 83 7.26 -6.67 -6.34
CA TYR A 83 6.04 -5.99 -5.92
C TYR A 83 5.94 -4.62 -6.56
N LYS A 84 4.72 -4.20 -6.84
CA LYS A 84 4.45 -2.88 -7.40
C LYS A 84 3.25 -2.26 -6.69
N SER A 85 3.30 -0.94 -6.51
CA SER A 85 2.18 -0.21 -5.93
C SER A 85 0.98 -0.23 -6.86
N LYS A 86 -0.19 -0.46 -6.31
CA LYS A 86 -1.45 -0.28 -7.03
C LYS A 86 -1.88 1.18 -7.06
N VAL A 87 -1.28 1.99 -6.21
CA VAL A 87 -1.64 3.38 -6.02
C VAL A 87 -0.58 4.27 -6.65
N LYS A 88 -1.00 5.18 -7.52
CA LYS A 88 -0.12 6.18 -8.10
C LYS A 88 -0.22 7.50 -7.34
N LYS A 89 -1.40 7.84 -6.88
CA LYS A 89 -1.68 9.10 -6.20
C LYS A 89 -2.76 8.87 -5.16
N MET A 90 -2.65 9.56 -4.05
CA MET A 90 -3.62 9.43 -2.97
C MET A 90 -3.89 10.79 -2.36
N GLN A 91 -5.15 11.05 -2.03
CA GLN A 91 -5.58 12.28 -1.39
C GLN A 91 -6.50 11.97 -0.22
N PHE A 92 -6.33 12.72 0.85
CA PHE A 92 -7.19 12.62 2.03
C PHE A 92 -7.99 13.90 2.16
N GLY A 93 -9.24 13.77 2.55
CA GLY A 93 -10.09 14.92 2.80
C GLY A 93 -10.86 14.72 4.09
N ILE A 94 -11.03 15.82 4.82
CA ILE A 94 -11.90 15.85 5.99
C ILE A 94 -12.91 16.94 5.74
N GLU A 95 -14.19 16.58 5.80
CA GLU A 95 -15.27 17.52 5.60
C GLU A 95 -16.35 17.24 6.63
N GLY A 96 -16.51 18.15 7.60
CA GLY A 96 -17.38 17.92 8.74
C GLY A 96 -16.88 16.72 9.53
N GLU A 97 -17.71 15.69 9.66
CA GLU A 97 -17.36 14.45 10.36
C GLU A 97 -16.95 13.34 9.39
N ASN A 98 -16.78 13.67 8.13
CA ASN A 98 -16.47 12.68 7.10
C ASN A 98 -15.00 12.68 6.74
N LEU A 99 -14.44 11.48 6.73
CA LEU A 99 -13.10 11.24 6.22
C LEU A 99 -13.24 10.61 4.84
N SER A 100 -12.60 11.21 3.84
CA SER A 100 -12.57 10.64 2.50
C SER A 100 -11.15 10.33 2.09
N ILE A 101 -10.97 9.22 1.40
CA ILE A 101 -9.70 8.80 0.84
C ILE A 101 -9.95 8.53 -0.63
N GLN A 102 -9.20 9.22 -1.49
CA GLN A 102 -9.28 9.02 -2.93
C GLN A 102 -7.91 8.62 -3.43
N PHE A 103 -7.87 7.64 -4.32
CA PHE A 103 -6.61 7.25 -4.91
C PHE A 103 -6.75 6.93 -6.39
N GLU A 104 -5.68 7.22 -7.14
CA GLU A 104 -5.58 6.93 -8.55
C GLU A 104 -4.83 5.61 -8.69
N ASN A 105 -5.40 4.72 -9.48
CA ASN A 105 -4.81 3.41 -9.72
C ASN A 105 -3.60 3.54 -10.64
N ASN A 106 -2.49 2.97 -10.23
CA ASN A 106 -1.23 3.05 -10.96
C ASN A 106 -1.30 2.36 -12.33
N ALA A 107 -1.99 1.23 -12.41
CA ALA A 107 -2.05 0.45 -13.64
C ALA A 107 -3.04 1.00 -14.65
N LEU A 108 -4.20 1.48 -14.18
CA LEU A 108 -5.32 1.87 -15.05
C LEU A 108 -5.58 3.37 -15.07
N LEU A 109 -4.84 4.15 -14.32
CA LEU A 109 -5.05 5.60 -14.20
C LEU A 109 -6.49 5.93 -13.81
N LYS A 110 -7.09 5.07 -13.02
CA LYS A 110 -8.47 5.19 -12.62
C LYS A 110 -8.55 5.71 -11.19
N THR A 111 -9.39 6.71 -10.98
CA THR A 111 -9.62 7.26 -9.64
C THR A 111 -10.64 6.40 -8.91
N VAL A 112 -10.29 6.00 -7.70
CA VAL A 112 -11.19 5.26 -6.81
C VAL A 112 -11.42 6.11 -5.58
N GLY A 113 -12.69 6.29 -5.23
CA GLY A 113 -13.06 7.05 -4.04
C GLY A 113 -13.52 6.13 -2.93
N LEU A 114 -13.08 6.43 -1.73
CA LEU A 114 -13.57 5.78 -0.52
C LEU A 114 -14.04 6.86 0.43
N VAL A 115 -15.32 6.81 0.78
CA VAL A 115 -15.95 7.79 1.66
C VAL A 115 -16.50 7.06 2.87
N VAL A 116 -16.27 7.62 4.02
CA VAL A 116 -16.76 7.07 5.30
C VAL A 116 -17.62 8.06 6.03
#